data_5c3b367239716e0c4d4893c6c6894379
#
_entry.id   5c3b367239716e0c4d4893c6c6894379
#
_cell.length_a   1.000
_cell.length_b   1.000
_cell.length_c   1.000
_cell.angle_alpha   90.00
_cell.angle_beta   90.00
_cell.angle_gamma   90.00
#
_symmetry.space_group_name_H-M   'P 1'
#
loop_
_entity.id
_entity.type
_entity.pdbx_description
1 polymer ?
#
loop_
_entity_poly.entity_id
_entity_poly.type
_entity_poly.pdbx_seq_one_letter_code
_entity_poly.pdbx_strand_id
1 'polypeptide(L)'
;MNVRKSALFAAAALAFAAGSASAESLNFSLSDDAFRFGLAGPLSRLLSGVDGQYDVGYLQHRGDGNDTYAVHVGALATGDAGLRDLDVKAGVGLRGVFVGGDGDNGGAIAPGVQLDVRLPGYERLGLLGTAYYAPGVVSFGDVDDYRDLSAVLSYQINRNASVFAGYRNVKIGVHHGRDATIDNGLYGGVGLTF
;
A
#
# COMPACT_ATOMS: atom_id res chain seq x y z
N MET A 1 19.53 18.18 8.45
CA MET A 1 18.36 17.30 8.27
C MET A 1 17.19 18.17 7.83
N ASN A 2 16.75 18.04 6.58
CA ASN A 2 15.83 19.02 5.96
C ASN A 2 14.36 18.72 6.25
N VAL A 3 13.86 19.12 7.41
CA VAL A 3 12.43 19.07 7.81
C VAL A 3 11.50 19.77 6.78
N ARG A 4 12.02 20.72 6.00
CA ARG A 4 11.27 21.46 4.98
C ARG A 4 10.83 20.62 3.77
N LYS A 5 11.58 19.57 3.41
CA LYS A 5 11.24 18.72 2.26
C LYS A 5 10.13 17.71 2.60
N SER A 6 10.09 17.21 3.83
CA SER A 6 9.04 16.29 4.29
C SER A 6 7.68 16.99 4.43
N ALA A 7 7.66 18.28 4.81
CA ALA A 7 6.44 19.07 4.91
C ALA A 7 5.81 19.39 3.54
N LEU A 8 6.62 19.51 2.48
CA LEU A 8 6.15 19.76 1.13
C LEU A 8 5.45 18.54 0.50
N PHE A 9 5.93 17.32 0.80
CA PHE A 9 5.26 16.09 0.35
C PHE A 9 3.93 15.86 1.09
N ALA A 10 3.85 16.13 2.39
CA ALA A 10 2.61 16.06 3.15
C ALA A 10 1.58 17.09 2.68
N ALA A 11 2.01 18.30 2.33
CA ALA A 11 1.14 19.35 1.80
C ALA A 11 0.64 19.05 0.37
N ALA A 12 1.44 18.40 -0.46
CA ALA A 12 1.04 17.98 -1.81
C ALA A 12 -0.01 16.85 -1.75
N ALA A 13 0.12 15.90 -0.83
CA ALA A 13 -0.88 14.85 -0.63
C ALA A 13 -2.23 15.40 -0.14
N LEU A 14 -2.21 16.43 0.70
CA LEU A 14 -3.44 17.11 1.17
C LEU A 14 -4.10 18.01 0.10
N ALA A 15 -3.35 18.52 -0.87
CA ALA A 15 -3.89 19.38 -1.93
C ALA A 15 -4.68 18.62 -3.00
N PHE A 16 -4.41 17.32 -3.20
CA PHE A 16 -5.19 16.45 -4.08
C PHE A 16 -6.56 16.05 -3.48
N ALA A 17 -6.73 16.17 -2.18
CA ALA A 17 -7.93 15.75 -1.44
C ALA A 17 -9.14 16.72 -1.57
N ALA A 18 -8.97 17.87 -2.20
CA ALA A 18 -9.98 18.95 -2.17
C ALA A 18 -11.00 18.94 -3.34
N GLY A 19 -11.14 17.86 -4.09
CA GLY A 19 -11.99 17.83 -5.28
C GLY A 19 -12.96 16.67 -5.38
N SER A 20 -14.23 16.93 -5.04
CA SER A 20 -15.45 16.15 -5.37
C SER A 20 -15.58 14.71 -4.86
N ALA A 21 -16.75 14.43 -4.28
CA ALA A 21 -17.25 13.17 -3.73
C ALA A 21 -16.96 11.94 -4.59
N SER A 22 -15.87 11.29 -4.32
CA SER A 22 -15.64 9.92 -4.78
C SER A 22 -14.68 9.24 -3.81
N ALA A 23 -14.97 8.00 -3.49
CA ALA A 23 -14.38 7.15 -2.48
C ALA A 23 -12.83 7.02 -2.54
N GLU A 24 -12.12 8.13 -2.41
CA GLU A 24 -10.67 8.12 -2.19
C GLU A 24 -10.38 7.90 -0.72
N SER A 25 -9.39 7.10 -0.44
CA SER A 25 -8.97 6.81 0.92
C SER A 25 -7.51 7.21 1.14
N LEU A 26 -7.27 7.94 2.21
CA LEU A 26 -5.95 8.26 2.72
C LEU A 26 -5.71 7.38 3.96
N ASN A 27 -4.63 6.65 3.97
CA ASN A 27 -4.28 5.74 5.06
C ASN A 27 -2.93 6.14 5.67
N PHE A 28 -2.87 6.15 6.99
CA PHE A 28 -1.63 6.33 7.74
C PHE A 28 -1.47 5.17 8.71
N SER A 29 -0.31 4.55 8.73
CA SER A 29 0.00 3.44 9.64
C SER A 29 1.39 3.55 10.23
N LEU A 30 1.55 2.98 11.42
CA LEU A 30 2.78 2.88 12.18
C LEU A 30 3.02 1.42 12.55
N SER A 31 4.26 0.99 12.48
CA SER A 31 4.81 -0.22 13.10
C SER A 31 5.93 0.17 14.07
N ASP A 32 6.65 -0.78 14.63
CA ASP A 32 7.68 -0.51 15.63
C ASP A 32 8.80 0.39 15.08
N ASP A 33 9.16 0.20 13.82
CA ASP A 33 10.31 0.84 13.16
C ASP A 33 9.98 1.49 11.81
N ALA A 34 8.70 1.46 11.38
CA ALA A 34 8.31 2.03 10.10
C ALA A 34 7.00 2.83 10.17
N PHE A 35 6.86 3.76 9.24
CA PHE A 35 5.58 4.41 8.97
C PHE A 35 5.23 4.34 7.48
N ARG A 36 3.93 4.30 7.19
CA ARG A 36 3.43 4.29 5.81
C ARG A 36 2.31 5.30 5.64
N PHE A 37 2.36 6.01 4.52
CA PHE A 37 1.24 6.76 3.94
C PHE A 37 0.75 6.05 2.69
N GLY A 38 -0.56 6.00 2.50
CA GLY A 38 -1.16 5.44 1.31
C GLY A 38 -2.37 6.25 0.86
N LEU A 39 -2.50 6.43 -0.43
CA LEU A 39 -3.67 6.98 -1.10
C LEU A 39 -4.19 5.93 -2.06
N ALA A 40 -5.47 5.64 -2.01
CA ALA A 40 -6.13 4.75 -2.95
C ALA A 40 -7.47 5.32 -3.40
N GLY A 41 -7.87 5.01 -4.62
CA GLY A 41 -9.12 5.49 -5.17
C GLY A 41 -9.56 4.71 -6.40
N PRO A 42 -10.77 4.98 -6.92
CA PRO A 42 -11.27 4.29 -8.10
C PRO A 42 -10.48 4.68 -9.36
N LEU A 43 -10.09 3.67 -10.13
CA LEU A 43 -9.33 3.87 -11.36
C LEU A 43 -10.11 4.65 -12.42
N SER A 44 -11.44 4.59 -12.37
CA SER A 44 -12.35 5.34 -13.24
C SER A 44 -12.18 6.86 -13.18
N ARG A 45 -11.56 7.39 -12.13
CA ARG A 45 -11.18 8.82 -12.07
C ARG A 45 -10.02 9.17 -12.97
N LEU A 46 -9.10 8.26 -13.15
CA LEU A 46 -7.91 8.45 -13.97
C LEU A 46 -8.16 8.00 -15.42
N LEU A 47 -8.93 6.92 -15.58
CA LEU A 47 -9.21 6.27 -16.85
C LEU A 47 -10.71 5.98 -16.96
N SER A 48 -11.44 6.81 -17.73
CA SER A 48 -12.88 6.64 -17.92
C SER A 48 -13.24 5.26 -18.47
N GLY A 49 -14.20 4.59 -17.83
CA GLY A 49 -14.71 3.27 -18.27
C GLY A 49 -13.85 2.08 -17.83
N VAL A 50 -12.87 2.28 -16.94
CA VAL A 50 -12.08 1.19 -16.36
C VAL A 50 -12.49 0.98 -14.91
N ASP A 51 -13.03 -0.21 -14.63
CA ASP A 51 -13.32 -0.63 -13.26
C ASP A 51 -12.04 -1.11 -12.58
N GLY A 52 -11.75 -0.56 -11.41
CA GLY A 52 -10.56 -0.91 -10.66
C GLY A 52 -10.19 0.14 -9.64
N GLN A 53 -9.01 -0.05 -9.08
CA GLN A 53 -8.45 0.80 -8.04
C GLN A 53 -7.01 1.19 -8.40
N TYR A 54 -6.65 2.45 -8.16
CA TYR A 54 -5.25 2.85 -8.09
C TYR A 54 -4.80 2.92 -6.63
N ASP A 55 -3.53 2.71 -6.38
CA ASP A 55 -2.89 2.93 -5.09
C ASP A 55 -1.53 3.60 -5.26
N VAL A 56 -1.24 4.52 -4.35
CA VAL A 56 0.05 5.20 -4.25
C VAL A 56 0.47 5.15 -2.78
N GLY A 57 1.72 4.85 -2.50
CA GLY A 57 2.17 4.80 -1.12
C GLY A 57 3.64 5.12 -0.96
N TYR A 58 3.94 5.53 0.26
CA TYR A 58 5.27 5.79 0.77
C TYR A 58 5.45 5.05 2.09
N LEU A 59 6.46 4.21 2.17
CA LEU A 59 6.87 3.49 3.37
C LEU A 59 8.28 3.93 3.74
N GLN A 60 8.51 4.27 4.98
CA GLN A 60 9.85 4.54 5.49
C GLN A 60 10.12 3.67 6.72
N HIS A 61 11.21 2.95 6.65
CA HIS A 61 11.84 2.25 7.77
C HIS A 61 12.87 3.15 8.43
N ARG A 62 12.91 3.12 9.76
CA ARG A 62 13.90 3.82 10.60
C ARG A 62 14.52 2.81 11.53
N GLY A 63 15.58 2.17 11.09
CA GLY A 63 16.37 1.25 11.91
C GLY A 63 17.65 1.89 12.44
N ASP A 64 18.31 1.22 13.37
CA ASP A 64 19.62 1.65 13.90
C ASP A 64 20.67 1.63 12.79
N GLY A 65 20.83 2.78 12.12
CA GLY A 65 21.88 3.03 11.13
C GLY A 65 21.47 2.91 9.66
N ASN A 66 20.29 2.41 9.33
CA ASN A 66 19.88 2.14 7.95
C ASN A 66 18.48 2.68 7.66
N ASP A 67 18.40 3.91 7.17
CA ASP A 67 17.13 4.51 6.72
C ASP A 67 16.79 4.01 5.31
N THR A 68 15.77 3.17 5.19
CA THR A 68 15.29 2.66 3.89
C THR A 68 13.88 3.18 3.62
N TYR A 69 13.59 3.53 2.38
CA TYR A 69 12.25 3.93 1.97
C TYR A 69 11.80 3.17 0.72
N ALA A 70 10.49 3.01 0.61
CA ALA A 70 9.86 2.48 -0.59
C ALA A 70 8.71 3.40 -1.03
N VAL A 71 8.66 3.70 -2.31
CA VAL A 71 7.54 4.41 -2.97
C VAL A 71 6.91 3.44 -3.94
N HIS A 72 5.58 3.40 -3.98
CA HIS A 72 4.91 2.59 -4.99
C HIS A 72 3.73 3.32 -5.62
N VAL A 73 3.45 2.92 -6.86
CA VAL A 73 2.25 3.28 -7.60
C VAL A 73 1.69 2.02 -8.23
N GLY A 74 0.42 1.75 -7.99
CA GLY A 74 -0.25 0.54 -8.45
C GLY A 74 -1.58 0.80 -9.13
N ALA A 75 -2.00 -0.17 -9.92
CA ALA A 75 -3.34 -0.27 -10.50
C ALA A 75 -3.80 -1.72 -10.46
N LEU A 76 -5.04 -1.91 -9.99
CA LEU A 76 -5.70 -3.20 -9.91
C LEU A 76 -7.04 -3.14 -10.65
N ALA A 77 -7.30 -4.13 -11.48
CA ALA A 77 -8.65 -4.46 -11.90
C ALA A 77 -9.34 -5.18 -10.75
N THR A 78 -10.48 -4.68 -10.30
CA THR A 78 -11.23 -5.23 -9.17
C THR A 78 -12.61 -5.69 -9.61
N GLY A 79 -13.10 -6.75 -9.01
CA GLY A 79 -14.43 -7.29 -9.29
C GLY A 79 -15.00 -8.04 -8.09
N ASP A 80 -16.31 -8.26 -8.14
CA ASP A 80 -17.01 -9.10 -7.18
C ASP A 80 -16.64 -10.57 -7.45
N ALA A 81 -16.24 -11.30 -6.40
CA ALA A 81 -15.92 -12.72 -6.51
C ALA A 81 -17.15 -13.63 -6.62
N GLY A 82 -18.37 -13.08 -6.58
CA GLY A 82 -19.61 -13.80 -6.83
C GLY A 82 -20.02 -14.79 -5.73
N LEU A 83 -19.54 -14.63 -4.52
CA LEU A 83 -19.92 -15.47 -3.39
C LEU A 83 -21.26 -15.02 -2.81
N ARG A 84 -22.24 -15.95 -2.71
CA ARG A 84 -23.63 -15.62 -2.33
C ARG A 84 -23.78 -15.13 -0.89
N ASP A 85 -22.93 -15.59 0.02
CA ASP A 85 -23.06 -15.33 1.46
C ASP A 85 -21.98 -14.41 2.01
N LEU A 86 -21.05 -13.94 1.19
CA LEU A 86 -19.93 -13.07 1.57
C LEU A 86 -19.75 -11.97 0.51
N ASP A 87 -19.63 -10.73 0.96
CA ASP A 87 -19.22 -9.63 0.09
C ASP A 87 -17.68 -9.70 -0.04
N VAL A 88 -17.22 -10.27 -1.15
CA VAL A 88 -15.82 -10.49 -1.44
C VAL A 88 -15.47 -9.82 -2.77
N LYS A 89 -14.58 -8.85 -2.69
CA LYS A 89 -13.97 -8.22 -3.87
C LYS A 89 -12.57 -8.74 -4.07
N ALA A 90 -12.29 -9.25 -5.25
CA ALA A 90 -10.96 -9.67 -5.66
C ALA A 90 -10.37 -8.67 -6.64
N GLY A 91 -9.05 -8.48 -6.58
CA GLY A 91 -8.31 -7.61 -7.48
C GLY A 91 -7.05 -8.28 -7.97
N VAL A 92 -6.70 -8.02 -9.22
CA VAL A 92 -5.40 -8.39 -9.81
C VAL A 92 -4.80 -7.18 -10.50
N GLY A 93 -3.49 -7.02 -10.44
CA GLY A 93 -2.88 -5.84 -11.03
C GLY A 93 -1.37 -5.80 -10.97
N LEU A 94 -0.85 -4.62 -11.19
CA LEU A 94 0.58 -4.34 -11.20
C LEU A 94 0.89 -3.17 -10.27
N ARG A 95 2.04 -3.24 -9.63
CA ARG A 95 2.61 -2.17 -8.80
C ARG A 95 4.04 -1.90 -9.22
N GLY A 96 4.33 -0.66 -9.63
CA GLY A 96 5.69 -0.17 -9.75
C GLY A 96 6.20 0.25 -8.38
N VAL A 97 7.36 -0.23 -7.99
CA VAL A 97 7.99 0.07 -6.70
C VAL A 97 9.37 0.64 -6.95
N PHE A 98 9.72 1.68 -6.20
CA PHE A 98 11.06 2.21 -6.11
C PHE A 98 11.52 2.18 -4.66
N VAL A 99 12.70 1.65 -4.43
CA VAL A 99 13.31 1.53 -3.10
C VAL A 99 14.63 2.25 -3.09
N GLY A 100 14.94 2.92 -2.00
CA GLY A 100 16.23 3.58 -1.81
C GLY A 100 16.61 3.61 -0.32
N GLY A 101 17.91 3.59 -0.08
CA GLY A 101 18.52 3.65 1.24
C GLY A 101 19.92 3.06 1.24
N ASP A 102 20.77 3.51 2.16
CA ASP A 102 22.15 3.00 2.38
C ASP A 102 23.08 2.94 1.16
N GLY A 103 22.79 3.76 0.14
CA GLY A 103 23.58 3.78 -1.09
C GLY A 103 23.05 2.85 -2.19
N ASP A 104 22.15 1.93 -1.87
CA ASP A 104 21.49 1.06 -2.85
C ASP A 104 20.17 1.69 -3.30
N ASN A 105 19.91 1.68 -4.62
CA ASN A 105 18.70 2.20 -5.20
C ASN A 105 18.24 1.32 -6.36
N GLY A 106 16.95 1.03 -6.38
CA GLY A 106 16.41 0.22 -7.44
C GLY A 106 14.89 0.20 -7.43
N GLY A 107 14.33 -0.60 -8.29
CA GLY A 107 12.90 -0.76 -8.36
C GLY A 107 12.48 -2.07 -8.98
N ALA A 108 11.16 -2.26 -9.00
CA ALA A 108 10.58 -3.47 -9.54
C ALA A 108 9.16 -3.20 -10.06
N ILE A 109 8.72 -4.03 -11.00
CA ILE A 109 7.32 -4.10 -11.41
C ILE A 109 6.74 -5.39 -10.82
N ALA A 110 5.90 -5.25 -9.80
CA ALA A 110 5.35 -6.36 -9.04
C ALA A 110 3.91 -6.66 -9.47
N PRO A 111 3.62 -7.76 -10.18
CA PRO A 111 2.29 -8.30 -10.26
C PRO A 111 1.78 -8.67 -8.87
N GLY A 112 0.46 -8.54 -8.67
CA GLY A 112 -0.11 -8.81 -7.36
C GLY A 112 -1.61 -9.01 -7.39
N VAL A 113 -2.10 -9.42 -6.24
CA VAL A 113 -3.51 -9.70 -5.97
C VAL A 113 -3.97 -9.01 -4.69
N GLN A 114 -5.27 -8.74 -4.64
CA GLN A 114 -5.94 -8.18 -3.49
C GLN A 114 -7.24 -8.96 -3.24
N LEU A 115 -7.56 -9.16 -1.98
CA LEU A 115 -8.82 -9.72 -1.54
C LEU A 115 -9.39 -8.86 -0.41
N ASP A 116 -10.58 -8.29 -0.62
CA ASP A 116 -11.33 -7.52 0.39
C ASP A 116 -12.60 -8.30 0.74
N VAL A 117 -12.74 -8.66 2.01
CA VAL A 117 -13.84 -9.45 2.54
C VAL A 117 -14.63 -8.63 3.54
N ARG A 118 -15.93 -8.50 3.33
CA ARG A 118 -16.87 -7.93 4.30
C ARG A 118 -17.73 -9.02 4.88
N LEU A 119 -17.85 -9.02 6.21
CA LEU A 119 -18.62 -10.03 6.92
C LEU A 119 -20.11 -9.63 6.97
N PRO A 120 -21.03 -10.48 6.52
CA PRO A 120 -22.47 -10.23 6.62
C PRO A 120 -22.89 -10.02 8.07
N GLY A 121 -23.66 -8.96 8.32
CA GLY A 121 -24.08 -8.58 9.68
C GLY A 121 -23.03 -7.82 10.49
N TYR A 122 -21.79 -7.73 9.99
CA TYR A 122 -20.69 -6.93 10.56
C TYR A 122 -20.09 -6.01 9.51
N GLU A 123 -20.91 -5.28 8.79
CA GLU A 123 -20.53 -4.45 7.64
C GLU A 123 -19.44 -3.41 7.95
N ARG A 124 -19.25 -3.08 9.23
CA ARG A 124 -18.18 -2.19 9.69
C ARG A 124 -16.81 -2.88 9.80
N LEU A 125 -16.79 -4.21 9.78
CA LEU A 125 -15.55 -4.99 9.80
C LEU A 125 -15.17 -5.41 8.39
N GLY A 126 -13.92 -5.16 8.02
CA GLY A 126 -13.34 -5.58 6.75
C GLY A 126 -12.03 -6.31 6.98
N LEU A 127 -11.79 -7.35 6.20
CA LEU A 127 -10.52 -8.05 6.12
C LEU A 127 -9.95 -7.84 4.72
N LEU A 128 -8.77 -7.23 4.64
CA LEU A 128 -8.06 -6.98 3.39
C LEU A 128 -6.75 -7.75 3.38
N GLY A 129 -6.56 -8.58 2.35
CA GLY A 129 -5.29 -9.25 2.07
C GLY A 129 -4.68 -8.71 0.77
N THR A 130 -3.37 -8.48 0.74
CA THR A 130 -2.63 -8.14 -0.47
C THR A 130 -1.36 -8.95 -0.59
N ALA A 131 -0.99 -9.32 -1.82
CA ALA A 131 0.24 -10.01 -2.12
C ALA A 131 0.81 -9.50 -3.44
N TYR A 132 2.02 -8.96 -3.41
CA TYR A 132 2.78 -8.51 -4.57
C TYR A 132 4.14 -9.19 -4.58
N TYR A 133 4.59 -9.60 -5.77
CA TYR A 133 5.90 -10.22 -5.94
C TYR A 133 6.52 -9.84 -7.28
N ALA A 134 7.76 -9.40 -7.25
CA ALA A 134 8.55 -9.14 -8.45
C ALA A 134 9.82 -10.00 -8.41
N PRO A 135 9.97 -10.95 -9.35
CA PRO A 135 11.24 -11.64 -9.53
C PRO A 135 12.28 -10.75 -10.22
N GLY A 136 13.55 -11.15 -10.19
CA GLY A 136 14.67 -10.39 -10.72
C GLY A 136 14.54 -9.96 -12.19
N VAL A 137 13.79 -10.70 -13.00
CA VAL A 137 13.57 -10.37 -14.43
C VAL A 137 12.75 -9.10 -14.65
N VAL A 138 12.02 -8.62 -13.63
CA VAL A 138 11.22 -7.40 -13.67
C VAL A 138 11.69 -6.39 -12.61
N SER A 139 12.86 -6.62 -12.03
CA SER A 139 13.55 -5.72 -11.10
C SER A 139 14.70 -5.03 -11.81
N PHE A 140 15.10 -3.86 -11.32
CA PHE A 140 16.17 -3.04 -11.91
C PHE A 140 16.93 -2.24 -10.83
N GLY A 141 18.12 -1.77 -11.19
CA GLY A 141 19.05 -1.17 -10.23
C GLY A 141 19.67 -2.23 -9.33
N ASP A 142 19.76 -1.97 -8.05
CA ASP A 142 20.36 -2.88 -7.06
C ASP A 142 19.36 -3.91 -6.49
N VAL A 143 18.10 -3.91 -6.98
CA VAL A 143 17.03 -4.80 -6.51
C VAL A 143 16.99 -6.08 -7.35
N ASP A 144 17.13 -7.22 -6.70
CA ASP A 144 17.03 -8.56 -7.31
C ASP A 144 15.62 -9.14 -7.24
N ASP A 145 14.90 -8.91 -6.15
CA ASP A 145 13.50 -9.29 -6.00
C ASP A 145 12.78 -8.36 -5.02
N TYR A 146 11.46 -8.34 -5.10
CA TYR A 146 10.60 -7.59 -4.19
C TYR A 146 9.38 -8.42 -3.79
N ARG A 147 9.05 -8.38 -2.50
CA ARG A 147 7.87 -9.02 -1.93
C ARG A 147 7.17 -8.08 -0.94
N ASP A 148 5.86 -7.89 -1.12
CA ASP A 148 4.98 -7.15 -0.19
C ASP A 148 3.74 -8.01 0.08
N LEU A 149 3.64 -8.52 1.29
CA LEU A 149 2.50 -9.28 1.80
C LEU A 149 1.86 -8.53 2.94
N SER A 150 0.54 -8.35 2.92
CA SER A 150 -0.16 -7.78 4.07
C SER A 150 -1.53 -8.40 4.30
N ALA A 151 -1.93 -8.43 5.57
CA ALA A 151 -3.27 -8.78 6.01
C ALA A 151 -3.73 -7.74 7.03
N VAL A 152 -4.91 -7.17 6.83
CA VAL A 152 -5.43 -6.01 7.58
C VAL A 152 -6.85 -6.29 8.03
N LEU A 153 -7.11 -6.13 9.30
CA LEU A 153 -8.45 -6.04 9.86
C LEU A 153 -8.79 -4.57 10.07
N SER A 154 -9.86 -4.09 9.47
CA SER A 154 -10.33 -2.72 9.57
C SER A 154 -11.69 -2.63 10.27
N TYR A 155 -11.89 -1.57 11.04
CA TYR A 155 -13.18 -1.22 11.63
C TYR A 155 -13.58 0.20 11.24
N GLN A 156 -14.73 0.32 10.59
CA GLN A 156 -15.28 1.60 10.16
C GLN A 156 -15.99 2.32 11.32
N ILE A 157 -15.41 3.39 11.83
CA ILE A 157 -15.97 4.20 12.91
C ILE A 157 -17.20 4.96 12.42
N ASN A 158 -17.06 5.59 11.24
CA ASN A 158 -18.11 6.30 10.55
C ASN A 158 -17.88 6.23 9.03
N ARG A 159 -18.69 6.91 8.22
CA ARG A 159 -18.59 6.87 6.75
C ARG A 159 -17.25 7.36 6.19
N ASN A 160 -16.54 8.19 6.94
CA ASN A 160 -15.33 8.89 6.50
C ASN A 160 -14.07 8.46 7.27
N ALA A 161 -14.20 7.65 8.33
CA ALA A 161 -13.07 7.29 9.18
C ALA A 161 -13.10 5.81 9.57
N SER A 162 -11.95 5.21 9.53
CA SER A 162 -11.69 3.84 9.97
C SER A 162 -10.43 3.76 10.80
N VAL A 163 -10.35 2.73 11.62
CA VAL A 163 -9.11 2.28 12.27
C VAL A 163 -8.81 0.88 11.78
N PHE A 164 -7.54 0.55 11.74
CA PHE A 164 -7.14 -0.77 11.30
C PHE A 164 -5.89 -1.26 12.04
N ALA A 165 -5.76 -2.57 12.10
CA ALA A 165 -4.56 -3.24 12.53
C ALA A 165 -4.27 -4.41 11.59
N GLY A 166 -3.01 -4.75 11.41
CA GLY A 166 -2.62 -5.79 10.49
C GLY A 166 -1.21 -6.29 10.71
N TYR A 167 -0.85 -7.23 9.86
CA TYR A 167 0.51 -7.73 9.72
C TYR A 167 1.01 -7.45 8.31
N ARG A 168 2.25 -7.01 8.19
CA ARG A 168 2.91 -6.72 6.92
C ARG A 168 4.29 -7.34 6.89
N ASN A 169 4.68 -7.82 5.71
CA ASN A 169 6.01 -8.30 5.43
C ASN A 169 6.47 -7.74 4.08
N VAL A 170 7.36 -6.76 4.11
CA VAL A 170 7.97 -6.14 2.93
C VAL A 170 9.46 -6.43 2.93
N LYS A 171 9.90 -7.14 1.90
CA LYS A 171 11.30 -7.54 1.72
C LYS A 171 11.79 -7.21 0.32
N ILE A 172 13.06 -6.91 0.21
CA ILE A 172 13.80 -6.78 -1.03
C ILE A 172 15.06 -7.63 -0.98
N GLY A 173 15.31 -8.38 -2.05
CA GLY A 173 16.62 -8.92 -2.33
C GLY A 173 17.49 -7.84 -2.98
N VAL A 174 18.69 -7.67 -2.47
CA VAL A 174 19.69 -6.72 -3.01
C VAL A 174 20.84 -7.50 -3.59
N HIS A 175 21.44 -6.98 -4.67
CA HIS A 175 22.64 -7.56 -5.30
C HIS A 175 23.70 -7.97 -4.24
N HIS A 176 24.34 -9.09 -4.44
CA HIS A 176 25.27 -9.78 -3.53
C HIS A 176 24.62 -10.65 -2.44
N GLY A 177 23.34 -11.08 -2.62
CA GLY A 177 22.70 -12.07 -1.76
C GLY A 177 22.38 -11.56 -0.36
N ARG A 178 22.15 -10.26 -0.21
CA ARG A 178 21.64 -9.67 1.04
C ARG A 178 20.15 -9.38 0.88
N ASP A 179 19.35 -9.90 1.79
CA ASP A 179 17.93 -9.54 1.92
C ASP A 179 17.81 -8.35 2.87
N ALA A 180 17.17 -7.29 2.43
CA ALA A 180 16.78 -6.19 3.29
C ALA A 180 15.28 -6.29 3.62
N THR A 181 14.95 -6.29 4.91
CA THR A 181 13.57 -6.22 5.37
C THR A 181 13.22 -4.77 5.62
N ILE A 182 12.26 -4.22 4.87
CA ILE A 182 11.81 -2.84 5.04
C ILE A 182 10.78 -2.75 6.17
N ASP A 183 9.91 -3.76 6.29
CA ASP A 183 8.91 -3.81 7.36
C ASP A 183 8.47 -5.26 7.56
N ASN A 184 8.45 -5.73 8.80
CA ASN A 184 8.04 -7.09 9.12
C ASN A 184 7.45 -7.14 10.52
N GLY A 185 6.15 -6.93 10.64
CA GLY A 185 5.52 -6.95 11.94
C GLY A 185 4.06 -6.54 11.94
N LEU A 186 3.57 -6.41 13.15
CA LEU A 186 2.25 -5.84 13.40
C LEU A 186 2.31 -4.32 13.19
N TYR A 187 1.25 -3.79 12.64
CA TYR A 187 1.08 -2.36 12.49
C TYR A 187 -0.36 -1.95 12.76
N GLY A 188 -0.54 -0.69 13.12
CA GLY A 188 -1.85 -0.09 13.31
C GLY A 188 -1.95 1.26 12.62
N GLY A 189 -3.17 1.68 12.32
CA GLY A 189 -3.36 2.93 11.61
C GLY A 189 -4.78 3.44 11.56
N VAL A 190 -4.91 4.55 10.87
CA VAL A 190 -6.18 5.24 10.62
C VAL A 190 -6.37 5.47 9.13
N GLY A 191 -7.61 5.38 8.69
CA GLY A 191 -8.03 5.64 7.33
C GLY A 191 -9.07 6.76 7.29
N LEU A 192 -8.95 7.64 6.29
CA LEU A 192 -9.92 8.68 5.98
C LEU A 192 -10.43 8.46 4.56
N THR A 193 -11.75 8.49 4.38
CA THR A 193 -12.42 8.38 3.07
C THR A 193 -13.20 9.67 2.80
N PHE A 194 -13.08 10.21 1.59
CA PHE A 194 -13.70 11.48 1.18
C PHE A 194 -14.13 11.44 -0.29
#